data_c29a68e1ef79b56bab640d20fe184764
#
_entry.id   c29a68e1ef79b56bab640d20fe184764
#
_cell.length_a   1.000
_cell.length_b   1.000
_cell.length_c   1.000
_cell.angle_alpha   90.00
_cell.angle_beta   90.00
_cell.angle_gamma   90.00
#
_symmetry.space_group_name_H-M   'P 1'
#
loop_
_entity.id
_entity.type
_entity.pdbx_description
1 polymer ?
#
loop_
_entity_poly.entity_id
_entity_poly.type
_entity_poly.pdbx_seq_one_letter_code
_entity_poly.pdbx_strand_id
1 'polypeptide(L)'
;MVTTFETALKESQMAENTITAYLYAVNDFYGKYKSLSKKNLLLYKTYLIEHFKPKTVNLRIQALNKFLEHISKPKLRLKSVKVQQRTYLENVISQADYLFLKEQLRKEENPMWYFVVRFLAATGARVSELIQIKVEHVKIGYFDLYTKGGKVRRLFIPLQLREEAIKWLTKEQKTSGYLFVNRLGERITTRGIAQKLKLFAEKYGMNTQVVYPHSF
;
A
#
# COMPACT_ATOMS: atom_id res chain seq x y z
N MET A 1 22.66 2.59 20.12
CA MET A 1 22.00 1.28 19.99
C MET A 1 20.91 1.25 18.91
N VAL A 2 19.90 2.11 18.94
CA VAL A 2 18.91 2.18 17.84
C VAL A 2 19.51 2.72 16.55
N THR A 3 20.37 3.71 16.60
CA THR A 3 21.07 4.29 15.44
C THR A 3 21.99 3.25 14.74
N THR A 4 22.71 2.43 15.50
CA THR A 4 23.53 1.34 14.96
C THR A 4 22.67 0.24 14.33
N PHE A 5 21.47 0.00 14.89
CA PHE A 5 20.52 -0.94 14.32
C PHE A 5 19.95 -0.46 12.98
N GLU A 6 19.63 0.83 12.86
CA GLU A 6 19.20 1.43 11.59
C GLU A 6 20.26 1.24 10.49
N THR A 7 21.53 1.54 10.80
CA THR A 7 22.64 1.32 9.87
C THR A 7 22.72 -0.14 9.42
N ALA A 8 22.66 -1.10 10.36
CA ALA A 8 22.69 -2.54 10.04
C ALA A 8 21.50 -2.99 9.17
N LEU A 9 20.31 -2.40 9.36
CA LEU A 9 19.16 -2.68 8.51
C LEU A 9 19.36 -2.14 7.08
N LYS A 10 19.95 -0.95 6.94
CA LYS A 10 20.30 -0.34 5.63
C LYS A 10 21.38 -1.16 4.90
N GLU A 11 22.42 -1.56 5.59
CA GLU A 11 23.48 -2.44 5.06
C GLU A 11 22.91 -3.81 4.59
N SER A 12 21.91 -4.32 5.31
CA SER A 12 21.16 -5.53 4.90
C SER A 12 20.19 -5.28 3.72
N GLN A 13 20.23 -4.11 3.09
CA GLN A 13 19.39 -3.73 1.94
C GLN A 13 17.89 -3.93 2.17
N MET A 14 17.42 -3.75 3.40
CA MET A 14 15.98 -3.84 3.70
C MET A 14 15.21 -2.66 3.09
N ALA A 15 13.93 -2.89 2.76
CA ALA A 15 13.08 -1.82 2.24
C ALA A 15 12.88 -0.72 3.28
N GLU A 16 12.88 0.54 2.86
CA GLU A 16 12.73 1.72 3.72
C GLU A 16 11.51 1.62 4.65
N ASN A 17 10.35 1.22 4.10
CA ASN A 17 9.15 0.99 4.90
C ASN A 17 9.33 -0.11 5.98
N THR A 18 10.17 -1.12 5.71
CA THR A 18 10.47 -2.18 6.69
C THR A 18 11.38 -1.64 7.78
N ILE A 19 12.40 -0.85 7.40
CA ILE A 19 13.30 -0.18 8.33
C ILE A 19 12.49 0.71 9.27
N THR A 20 11.65 1.59 8.72
CA THR A 20 10.77 2.47 9.50
C THR A 20 9.88 1.69 10.46
N ALA A 21 9.24 0.61 10.01
CA ALA A 21 8.38 -0.21 10.85
C ALA A 21 9.15 -0.92 11.98
N TYR A 22 10.39 -1.35 11.70
CA TYR A 22 11.24 -2.02 12.69
C TYR A 22 11.76 -1.04 13.75
N LEU A 23 12.22 0.13 13.33
CA LEU A 23 12.64 1.20 14.25
C LEU A 23 11.48 1.65 15.13
N TYR A 24 10.30 1.83 14.54
CA TYR A 24 9.09 2.16 15.30
C TYR A 24 8.80 1.13 16.39
N ALA A 25 8.85 -0.17 16.08
CA ALA A 25 8.56 -1.23 17.06
C ALA A 25 9.57 -1.26 18.21
N VAL A 26 10.86 -1.03 17.91
CA VAL A 26 11.92 -0.96 18.94
C VAL A 26 11.74 0.27 19.83
N ASN A 27 11.47 1.43 19.23
CA ASN A 27 11.22 2.67 19.97
C ASN A 27 9.95 2.59 20.83
N ASP A 28 8.86 1.99 20.33
CA ASP A 28 7.63 1.78 21.10
C ASP A 28 7.87 0.87 22.32
N PHE A 29 8.71 -0.18 22.16
CA PHE A 29 9.12 -1.01 23.29
C PHE A 29 9.86 -0.20 24.35
N TYR A 30 10.89 0.57 23.95
CA TYR A 30 11.69 1.36 24.89
C TYR A 30 10.92 2.55 25.48
N GLY A 31 9.92 3.07 24.80
CA GLY A 31 8.97 4.06 25.33
C GLY A 31 8.14 3.53 26.49
N LYS A 32 7.86 2.22 26.51
CA LYS A 32 7.07 1.56 27.56
C LYS A 32 7.93 0.90 28.65
N TYR A 33 9.09 0.40 28.28
CA TYR A 33 9.97 -0.36 29.19
C TYR A 33 11.40 0.13 29.09
N LYS A 34 11.91 0.72 30.18
CA LYS A 34 13.26 1.31 30.23
C LYS A 34 14.39 0.28 30.10
N SER A 35 14.13 -1.01 30.41
CA SER A 35 15.14 -2.07 30.41
C SER A 35 14.75 -3.25 29.54
N LEU A 36 15.73 -3.81 28.84
CA LEU A 36 15.58 -5.00 28.01
C LEU A 36 15.75 -6.26 28.86
N SER A 37 14.66 -6.89 29.22
CA SER A 37 14.61 -8.16 29.95
C SER A 37 13.59 -9.11 29.36
N LYS A 38 13.72 -10.40 29.62
CA LYS A 38 12.74 -11.40 29.17
C LYS A 38 11.34 -11.08 29.71
N LYS A 39 11.25 -10.65 30.96
CA LYS A 39 10.01 -10.23 31.62
C LYS A 39 9.34 -9.08 30.83
N ASN A 40 10.07 -8.00 30.55
CA ASN A 40 9.54 -6.83 29.86
C ASN A 40 9.14 -7.14 28.41
N LEU A 41 9.90 -8.00 27.72
CA LEU A 41 9.54 -8.46 26.37
C LEU A 41 8.24 -9.27 26.35
N LEU A 42 8.01 -10.13 27.36
CA LEU A 42 6.76 -10.88 27.48
C LEU A 42 5.60 -9.96 27.83
N LEU A 43 5.76 -9.02 28.75
CA LEU A 43 4.74 -8.01 29.06
C LEU A 43 4.38 -7.16 27.83
N TYR A 44 5.39 -6.75 27.06
CA TYR A 44 5.15 -6.03 25.82
C TYR A 44 4.40 -6.90 24.78
N LYS A 45 4.73 -8.17 24.65
CA LYS A 45 3.99 -9.09 23.78
C LYS A 45 2.52 -9.21 24.22
N THR A 46 2.23 -9.34 25.51
CA THR A 46 0.85 -9.35 26.04
C THR A 46 0.12 -8.07 25.66
N TYR A 47 0.73 -6.90 25.92
CA TYR A 47 0.20 -5.62 25.49
C TYR A 47 -0.11 -5.58 23.98
N LEU A 48 0.79 -6.08 23.14
CA LEU A 48 0.57 -6.13 21.69
C LEU A 48 -0.64 -7.00 21.31
N ILE A 49 -0.80 -8.14 21.97
CA ILE A 49 -1.91 -9.08 21.71
C ILE A 49 -3.26 -8.43 22.07
N GLU A 50 -3.31 -7.67 23.14
CA GLU A 50 -4.52 -7.00 23.62
C GLU A 50 -4.94 -5.82 22.73
N HIS A 51 -3.98 -5.11 22.12
CA HIS A 51 -4.24 -3.84 21.44
C HIS A 51 -4.14 -3.90 19.91
N PHE A 52 -3.59 -4.98 19.32
CA PHE A 52 -3.30 -5.01 17.88
C PHE A 52 -3.73 -6.32 17.21
N LYS A 53 -4.02 -6.23 15.92
CA LYS A 53 -4.30 -7.43 15.10
C LYS A 53 -3.07 -8.35 15.01
N PRO A 54 -3.25 -9.69 14.93
CA PRO A 54 -2.15 -10.67 14.96
C PRO A 54 -1.02 -10.41 13.95
N LYS A 55 -1.33 -9.88 12.76
CA LYS A 55 -0.30 -9.51 11.76
C LYS A 55 0.60 -8.38 12.25
N THR A 56 0.02 -7.36 12.92
CA THR A 56 0.79 -6.26 13.52
C THR A 56 1.63 -6.73 14.69
N VAL A 57 1.07 -7.60 15.55
CA VAL A 57 1.81 -8.25 16.65
C VAL A 57 3.05 -8.96 16.12
N ASN A 58 2.88 -9.80 15.10
CA ASN A 58 3.99 -10.55 14.50
C ASN A 58 5.03 -9.65 13.84
N LEU A 59 4.63 -8.58 13.16
CA LEU A 59 5.55 -7.60 12.59
C LEU A 59 6.44 -6.97 13.68
N ARG A 60 5.84 -6.55 14.79
CA ARG A 60 6.58 -5.96 15.92
C ARG A 60 7.47 -6.98 16.63
N ILE A 61 7.02 -8.24 16.78
CA ILE A 61 7.85 -9.33 17.31
C ILE A 61 9.05 -9.60 16.40
N GLN A 62 8.87 -9.63 15.08
CA GLN A 62 9.95 -9.79 14.12
C GLN A 62 10.98 -8.67 14.21
N ALA A 63 10.52 -7.42 14.32
CA ALA A 63 11.39 -6.26 14.50
C ALA A 63 12.24 -6.36 15.78
N LEU A 64 11.60 -6.70 16.91
CA LEU A 64 12.32 -6.91 18.18
C LEU A 64 13.28 -8.09 18.10
N ASN A 65 12.90 -9.19 17.47
CA ASN A 65 13.78 -10.35 17.31
C ASN A 65 15.01 -10.00 16.45
N LYS A 66 14.83 -9.19 15.39
CA LYS A 66 15.93 -8.71 14.56
C LYS A 66 16.86 -7.76 15.35
N PHE A 67 16.28 -6.90 16.17
CA PHE A 67 17.05 -6.05 17.09
C PHE A 67 17.82 -6.88 18.12
N LEU A 68 17.20 -7.91 18.72
CA LEU A 68 17.85 -8.81 19.67
C LEU A 68 19.04 -9.59 19.05
N GLU A 69 18.94 -9.96 17.78
CA GLU A 69 20.06 -10.53 17.02
C GLU A 69 21.20 -9.52 16.88
N HIS A 70 20.88 -8.29 16.46
CA HIS A 70 21.85 -7.21 16.29
C HIS A 70 22.65 -6.92 17.56
N ILE A 71 22.01 -6.96 18.72
CA ILE A 71 22.67 -6.73 20.03
C ILE A 71 23.18 -8.01 20.71
N SER A 72 23.30 -9.13 19.96
CA SER A 72 23.83 -10.42 20.44
C SER A 72 23.06 -11.03 21.61
N LYS A 73 21.74 -10.83 21.67
CA LYS A 73 20.84 -11.41 22.69
C LYS A 73 19.77 -12.35 22.12
N PRO A 74 20.10 -13.33 21.25
CA PRO A 74 19.11 -14.18 20.59
C PRO A 74 18.30 -15.05 21.55
N LYS A 75 18.84 -15.36 22.74
CA LYS A 75 18.13 -16.12 23.80
C LYS A 75 16.85 -15.44 24.29
N LEU A 76 16.73 -14.13 24.11
CA LEU A 76 15.55 -13.33 24.49
C LEU A 76 14.42 -13.34 23.45
N ARG A 77 14.59 -13.96 22.30
CA ARG A 77 13.60 -13.96 21.19
C ARG A 77 12.22 -14.35 21.68
N LEU A 78 11.24 -13.68 21.05
CA LEU A 78 9.80 -13.93 21.24
C LEU A 78 9.26 -14.86 20.15
N LYS A 79 8.39 -15.78 20.53
CA LYS A 79 7.62 -16.59 19.57
C LYS A 79 6.49 -15.74 18.98
N SER A 80 6.25 -15.86 17.67
CA SER A 80 5.12 -15.27 16.99
C SER A 80 3.79 -15.82 17.50
N VAL A 81 2.70 -15.06 17.32
CA VAL A 81 1.34 -15.55 17.58
C VAL A 81 0.81 -16.27 16.34
N LYS A 82 -0.07 -17.25 16.54
CA LYS A 82 -0.76 -17.91 15.42
C LYS A 82 -1.67 -16.92 14.72
N VAL A 83 -1.62 -16.90 13.39
CA VAL A 83 -2.52 -16.09 12.54
C VAL A 83 -3.43 -17.08 11.82
N GLN A 84 -4.72 -16.97 12.07
CA GLN A 84 -5.69 -17.72 11.29
C GLN A 84 -5.74 -17.11 9.89
N GLN A 85 -5.36 -17.85 8.88
CA GLN A 85 -5.52 -17.43 7.50
C GLN A 85 -6.99 -17.57 7.11
N ARG A 86 -7.60 -16.48 6.67
CA ARG A 86 -8.92 -16.54 6.05
C ARG A 86 -8.75 -16.96 4.60
N THR A 87 -9.53 -17.92 4.18
CA THR A 87 -9.49 -18.50 2.82
C THR A 87 -10.27 -17.66 1.80
N TYR A 88 -10.96 -16.61 2.24
CA TYR A 88 -11.73 -15.71 1.39
C TYR A 88 -11.32 -14.25 1.61
N LEU A 89 -11.45 -13.47 0.56
CA LEU A 89 -11.21 -12.03 0.62
C LEU A 89 -12.48 -11.34 1.13
N GLU A 90 -12.36 -10.71 2.28
CA GLU A 90 -13.38 -9.76 2.75
C GLU A 90 -13.13 -8.38 2.12
N ASN A 91 -14.19 -7.61 1.99
CA ASN A 91 -14.13 -6.23 1.51
C ASN A 91 -13.61 -6.09 0.05
N VAL A 92 -14.00 -7.00 -0.82
CA VAL A 92 -13.84 -6.84 -2.28
C VAL A 92 -15.03 -6.07 -2.82
N ILE A 93 -14.80 -5.10 -3.68
CA ILE A 93 -15.88 -4.36 -4.33
C ILE A 93 -16.68 -5.32 -5.22
N SER A 94 -18.00 -5.26 -5.13
CA SER A 94 -18.86 -6.04 -6.03
C SER A 94 -18.82 -5.46 -7.45
N GLN A 95 -19.15 -6.28 -8.46
CA GLN A 95 -19.28 -5.79 -9.82
C GLN A 95 -20.33 -4.67 -9.92
N ALA A 96 -21.43 -4.80 -9.20
CA ALA A 96 -22.50 -3.79 -9.17
C ALA A 96 -21.99 -2.46 -8.59
N ASP A 97 -21.30 -2.49 -7.46
CA ASP A 97 -20.72 -1.30 -6.84
C ASP A 97 -19.66 -0.65 -7.72
N TYR A 98 -18.80 -1.46 -8.37
CA TYR A 98 -17.83 -0.95 -9.34
C TYR A 98 -18.49 -0.23 -10.51
N LEU A 99 -19.52 -0.85 -11.12
CA LEU A 99 -20.25 -0.25 -12.23
C LEU A 99 -20.98 1.03 -11.80
N PHE A 100 -21.59 1.02 -10.61
CA PHE A 100 -22.25 2.18 -10.04
C PHE A 100 -21.24 3.33 -9.83
N LEU A 101 -20.12 3.09 -9.15
CA LEU A 101 -19.08 4.11 -8.92
C LEU A 101 -18.57 4.70 -10.24
N LYS A 102 -18.25 3.83 -11.19
CA LYS A 102 -17.80 4.21 -12.53
C LYS A 102 -18.79 5.14 -13.22
N GLU A 103 -20.08 4.81 -13.15
CA GLU A 103 -21.14 5.60 -13.78
C GLU A 103 -21.33 6.96 -13.08
N GLN A 104 -21.27 7.03 -11.75
CA GLN A 104 -21.35 8.30 -11.03
C GLN A 104 -20.19 9.23 -11.41
N LEU A 105 -18.96 8.71 -11.49
CA LEU A 105 -17.79 9.49 -11.89
C LEU A 105 -17.88 9.98 -13.34
N ARG A 106 -18.54 9.23 -14.23
CA ARG A 106 -18.79 9.63 -15.60
C ARG A 106 -19.84 10.75 -15.68
N LYS A 107 -20.93 10.64 -14.93
CA LYS A 107 -22.00 11.65 -14.86
C LYS A 107 -21.52 12.99 -14.29
N GLU A 108 -20.60 12.96 -13.34
CA GLU A 108 -20.03 14.16 -12.75
C GLU A 108 -18.91 14.79 -13.60
N GLU A 109 -18.68 14.29 -14.81
CA GLU A 109 -17.62 14.76 -15.70
C GLU A 109 -16.25 14.82 -15.01
N ASN A 110 -15.94 13.76 -14.22
CA ASN A 110 -14.70 13.63 -13.46
C ASN A 110 -13.75 12.60 -14.11
N PRO A 111 -13.18 12.90 -15.28
CA PRO A 111 -12.52 11.92 -16.13
C PRO A 111 -11.28 11.33 -15.44
N MET A 112 -10.51 12.12 -14.72
CA MET A 112 -9.31 11.61 -14.04
C MET A 112 -9.67 10.51 -13.04
N TRP A 113 -10.68 10.71 -12.17
CA TRP A 113 -11.07 9.72 -11.18
C TRP A 113 -11.80 8.52 -11.79
N TYR A 114 -12.55 8.75 -12.87
CA TYR A 114 -13.10 7.67 -13.71
C TYR A 114 -11.95 6.75 -14.20
N PHE A 115 -10.88 7.32 -14.75
CA PHE A 115 -9.74 6.52 -15.21
C PHE A 115 -8.93 5.91 -14.07
N VAL A 116 -8.77 6.56 -12.92
CA VAL A 116 -8.16 5.93 -11.73
C VAL A 116 -8.87 4.63 -11.37
N VAL A 117 -10.19 4.65 -11.26
CA VAL A 117 -11.02 3.46 -10.95
C VAL A 117 -10.91 2.41 -12.06
N ARG A 118 -10.99 2.82 -13.32
CA ARG A 118 -10.87 1.94 -14.49
C ARG A 118 -9.51 1.25 -14.58
N PHE A 119 -8.43 1.98 -14.35
CA PHE A 119 -7.08 1.42 -14.38
C PHE A 119 -6.84 0.44 -13.22
N LEU A 120 -7.29 0.74 -12.00
CA LEU A 120 -7.21 -0.19 -10.89
C LEU A 120 -7.90 -1.52 -11.22
N ALA A 121 -9.16 -1.46 -11.67
CA ALA A 121 -9.95 -2.65 -11.96
C ALA A 121 -9.44 -3.45 -13.16
N ALA A 122 -9.04 -2.78 -14.24
CA ALA A 122 -8.72 -3.45 -15.50
C ALA A 122 -7.28 -3.96 -15.58
N THR A 123 -6.33 -3.38 -14.83
CA THR A 123 -4.91 -3.76 -14.89
C THR A 123 -4.45 -4.58 -13.70
N GLY A 124 -5.22 -4.60 -12.60
CA GLY A 124 -4.78 -5.19 -11.33
C GLY A 124 -3.53 -4.53 -10.77
N ALA A 125 -3.29 -3.26 -11.12
CA ALA A 125 -2.17 -2.49 -10.59
C ALA A 125 -2.33 -2.23 -9.09
N ARG A 126 -1.25 -2.41 -8.32
CA ARG A 126 -1.23 -1.86 -6.97
C ARG A 126 -1.28 -0.34 -7.03
N VAL A 127 -1.85 0.31 -6.02
CA VAL A 127 -1.93 1.78 -6.00
C VAL A 127 -0.56 2.46 -6.15
N SER A 128 0.50 1.87 -5.61
CA SER A 128 1.89 2.34 -5.77
C SER A 128 2.44 2.16 -7.18
N GLU A 129 1.89 1.24 -7.95
CA GLU A 129 2.20 1.00 -9.35
C GLU A 129 1.38 1.95 -10.24
N LEU A 130 0.09 2.10 -9.93
CA LEU A 130 -0.82 3.00 -10.65
C LEU A 130 -0.29 4.43 -10.74
N ILE A 131 0.19 4.99 -9.62
CA ILE A 131 0.70 6.37 -9.59
C ILE A 131 1.97 6.59 -10.43
N GLN A 132 2.62 5.51 -10.86
CA GLN A 132 3.82 5.56 -11.71
C GLN A 132 3.48 5.47 -13.20
N ILE A 133 2.23 5.16 -13.56
CA ILE A 133 1.81 5.11 -14.96
C ILE A 133 1.95 6.50 -15.58
N LYS A 134 2.55 6.54 -16.76
CA LYS A 134 2.74 7.75 -17.56
C LYS A 134 1.90 7.68 -18.84
N VAL A 135 1.71 8.82 -19.47
CA VAL A 135 1.03 8.95 -20.78
C VAL A 135 1.70 8.06 -21.83
N GLU A 136 3.03 7.97 -21.79
CA GLU A 136 3.84 7.14 -22.70
C GLU A 136 3.47 5.66 -22.57
N HIS A 137 3.23 5.18 -21.34
CA HIS A 137 2.81 3.80 -21.08
C HIS A 137 1.41 3.50 -21.66
N VAL A 138 0.50 4.50 -21.61
CA VAL A 138 -0.81 4.38 -22.24
C VAL A 138 -0.66 4.26 -23.75
N LYS A 139 0.22 5.07 -24.37
CA LYS A 139 0.48 5.04 -25.82
C LYS A 139 1.02 3.72 -26.31
N ILE A 140 1.91 3.06 -25.54
CA ILE A 140 2.48 1.75 -25.91
C ILE A 140 1.61 0.57 -25.47
N GLY A 141 0.70 0.76 -24.50
CA GLY A 141 -0.24 -0.27 -24.03
C GLY A 141 0.26 -1.15 -22.89
N TYR A 142 1.41 -0.86 -22.31
CA TYR A 142 1.95 -1.59 -21.15
C TYR A 142 2.86 -0.71 -20.28
N PHE A 143 3.15 -1.21 -19.08
CA PHE A 143 4.07 -0.60 -18.12
C PHE A 143 4.92 -1.68 -17.46
N ASP A 144 6.24 -1.57 -17.59
CA ASP A 144 7.21 -2.48 -16.98
C ASP A 144 7.64 -1.98 -15.60
N LEU A 145 7.44 -2.84 -14.61
CA LEU A 145 7.76 -2.61 -13.21
C LEU A 145 8.97 -3.43 -12.79
N TYR A 146 10.01 -2.77 -12.36
CA TYR A 146 11.17 -3.42 -11.78
C TYR A 146 10.92 -3.68 -10.29
N THR A 147 10.87 -4.97 -9.91
CA THR A 147 10.68 -5.40 -8.53
C THR A 147 12.03 -5.77 -7.90
N LYS A 148 12.06 -5.86 -6.54
CA LYS A 148 13.25 -6.33 -5.83
C LYS A 148 13.74 -7.68 -6.39
N GLY A 149 15.07 -7.82 -6.57
CA GLY A 149 15.70 -9.02 -7.12
C GLY A 149 15.71 -9.10 -8.65
N GLY A 150 15.58 -7.96 -9.35
CA GLY A 150 15.72 -7.87 -10.81
C GLY A 150 14.54 -8.46 -11.61
N LYS A 151 13.46 -8.86 -10.94
CA LYS A 151 12.27 -9.36 -11.63
C LYS A 151 11.49 -8.22 -12.25
N VAL A 152 11.13 -8.36 -13.52
CA VAL A 152 10.25 -7.43 -14.25
C VAL A 152 8.83 -7.98 -14.23
N ARG A 153 7.87 -7.13 -13.82
CA ARG A 153 6.44 -7.40 -13.96
C ARG A 153 5.86 -6.45 -14.99
N ARG A 154 5.28 -6.97 -16.05
CA ARG A 154 4.57 -6.17 -17.06
C ARG A 154 3.09 -6.06 -16.70
N LEU A 155 2.58 -4.84 -16.61
CA LEU A 155 1.17 -4.53 -16.54
C LEU A 155 0.68 -4.16 -17.93
N PHE A 156 -0.27 -4.92 -18.44
CA PHE A 156 -0.93 -4.63 -19.72
C PHE A 156 -2.10 -3.69 -19.50
N ILE A 157 -2.28 -2.74 -20.41
CA ILE A 157 -3.43 -1.84 -20.47
C ILE A 157 -4.36 -2.39 -21.55
N PRO A 158 -5.56 -2.91 -21.20
CA PRO A 158 -6.49 -3.46 -22.17
C PRO A 158 -6.82 -2.47 -23.29
N LEU A 159 -6.98 -2.96 -24.51
CA LEU A 159 -7.14 -2.13 -25.71
C LEU A 159 -8.27 -1.10 -25.56
N GLN A 160 -9.45 -1.52 -25.11
CA GLN A 160 -10.57 -0.62 -24.92
C GLN A 160 -10.25 0.52 -23.92
N LEU A 161 -9.63 0.19 -22.78
CA LEU A 161 -9.23 1.19 -21.77
C LEU A 161 -8.19 2.15 -22.34
N ARG A 162 -7.25 1.62 -23.12
CA ARG A 162 -6.21 2.39 -23.79
C ARG A 162 -6.82 3.42 -24.76
N GLU A 163 -7.72 3.01 -25.62
CA GLU A 163 -8.38 3.88 -26.60
C GLU A 163 -9.20 4.98 -25.93
N GLU A 164 -9.98 4.63 -24.90
CA GLU A 164 -10.73 5.62 -24.11
C GLU A 164 -9.79 6.61 -23.41
N ALA A 165 -8.69 6.14 -22.83
CA ALA A 165 -7.72 6.99 -22.16
C ALA A 165 -6.98 7.90 -23.14
N ILE A 166 -6.65 7.44 -24.35
CA ILE A 166 -6.03 8.29 -25.39
C ILE A 166 -7.00 9.41 -25.80
N LYS A 167 -8.29 9.13 -26.00
CA LYS A 167 -9.30 10.16 -26.31
C LYS A 167 -9.39 11.21 -25.19
N TRP A 168 -9.38 10.78 -23.94
CA TRP A 168 -9.34 11.68 -22.79
C TRP A 168 -8.08 12.56 -22.79
N LEU A 169 -6.90 11.95 -22.94
CA LEU A 169 -5.62 12.65 -22.97
C LEU A 169 -5.54 13.70 -24.10
N THR A 170 -6.11 13.37 -25.28
CA THR A 170 -6.20 14.31 -26.40
C THR A 170 -7.09 15.49 -26.05
N LYS A 171 -8.24 15.26 -25.42
CA LYS A 171 -9.14 16.34 -24.96
C LYS A 171 -8.47 17.24 -23.92
N GLU A 172 -7.69 16.66 -23.01
CA GLU A 172 -6.95 17.38 -21.97
C GLU A 172 -5.62 17.99 -22.50
N GLN A 173 -5.29 17.81 -23.79
CA GLN A 173 -4.02 18.23 -24.41
C GLN A 173 -2.80 17.71 -23.65
N LYS A 174 -2.91 16.56 -22.99
CA LYS A 174 -1.85 15.95 -22.18
C LYS A 174 -1.04 14.98 -23.01
N THR A 175 0.19 15.36 -23.35
CA THR A 175 1.04 14.61 -24.29
C THR A 175 2.10 13.75 -23.64
N SER A 176 2.46 14.01 -22.36
CA SER A 176 3.55 13.33 -21.65
C SER A 176 3.41 13.42 -20.13
N GLY A 177 4.27 12.70 -19.41
CA GLY A 177 4.37 12.76 -17.95
C GLY A 177 3.40 11.81 -17.22
N TYR A 178 3.27 11.98 -15.90
CA TYR A 178 2.41 11.11 -15.08
C TYR A 178 0.96 11.18 -15.51
N LEU A 179 0.32 10.00 -15.65
CA LEU A 179 -1.08 9.89 -16.09
C LEU A 179 -2.02 10.58 -15.10
N PHE A 180 -1.83 10.34 -13.82
CA PHE A 180 -2.65 10.87 -12.74
C PHE A 180 -1.87 11.92 -11.93
N VAL A 181 -2.39 13.13 -11.89
CA VAL A 181 -1.75 14.28 -11.24
C VAL A 181 -2.73 14.96 -10.27
N ASN A 182 -2.19 15.68 -9.30
CA ASN A 182 -2.95 16.53 -8.40
C ASN A 182 -3.29 17.88 -9.07
N ARG A 183 -3.96 18.77 -8.33
CA ARG A 183 -4.32 20.11 -8.84
C ARG A 183 -3.12 21.01 -9.17
N LEU A 184 -1.93 20.68 -8.63
CA LEU A 184 -0.68 21.40 -8.89
C LEU A 184 0.09 20.82 -10.08
N GLY A 185 -0.46 19.80 -10.77
CA GLY A 185 0.23 19.11 -11.86
C GLY A 185 1.27 18.07 -11.40
N GLU A 186 1.42 17.84 -10.09
CA GLU A 186 2.35 16.88 -9.56
C GLU A 186 1.73 15.47 -9.50
N ARG A 187 2.58 14.44 -9.46
CA ARG A 187 2.12 13.04 -9.33
C ARG A 187 1.22 12.87 -8.11
N ILE A 188 0.04 12.27 -8.32
CA ILE A 188 -0.88 11.94 -7.23
C ILE A 188 -0.23 10.96 -6.24
N THR A 189 -0.59 11.05 -4.96
CA THR A 189 -0.08 10.15 -3.92
C THR A 189 -1.01 8.95 -3.69
N THR A 190 -0.45 7.84 -3.23
CA THR A 190 -1.24 6.65 -2.85
C THR A 190 -2.27 6.96 -1.76
N ARG A 191 -1.88 7.82 -0.80
CA ARG A 191 -2.77 8.29 0.27
C ARG A 191 -3.89 9.16 -0.29
N GLY A 192 -3.58 10.05 -1.24
CA GLY A 192 -4.57 10.89 -1.91
C GLY A 192 -5.64 10.06 -2.64
N ILE A 193 -5.22 8.99 -3.34
CA ILE A 193 -6.15 8.06 -3.99
C ILE A 193 -7.04 7.38 -2.95
N ALA A 194 -6.47 6.81 -1.90
CA ALA A 194 -7.24 6.12 -0.86
C ALA A 194 -8.26 7.04 -0.17
N GLN A 195 -7.86 8.26 0.18
CA GLN A 195 -8.75 9.25 0.79
C GLN A 195 -9.89 9.66 -0.16
N LYS A 196 -9.58 9.90 -1.43
CA LYS A 196 -10.59 10.34 -2.41
C LYS A 196 -11.59 9.23 -2.73
N LEU A 197 -11.14 7.98 -2.84
CA LEU A 197 -12.05 6.84 -3.01
C LEU A 197 -13.02 6.70 -1.81
N LYS A 198 -12.52 6.89 -0.58
CA LYS A 198 -13.37 6.92 0.61
C LYS A 198 -14.41 8.04 0.55
N LEU A 199 -14.01 9.25 0.16
CA LEU A 199 -14.93 10.38 -0.02
C LEU A 199 -15.99 10.12 -1.10
N PHE A 200 -15.65 9.43 -2.18
CA PHE A 200 -16.64 9.02 -3.18
C PHE A 200 -17.61 7.98 -2.62
N ALA A 201 -17.11 7.01 -1.85
CA ALA A 201 -17.97 6.03 -1.19
C ALA A 201 -18.99 6.71 -0.26
N GLU A 202 -18.53 7.65 0.57
CA GLU A 202 -19.39 8.46 1.45
C GLU A 202 -20.39 9.29 0.63
N LYS A 203 -19.93 10.00 -0.40
CA LYS A 203 -20.77 10.85 -1.27
C LYS A 203 -21.89 10.08 -1.96
N TYR A 204 -21.62 8.87 -2.41
CA TYR A 204 -22.58 8.06 -3.19
C TYR A 204 -23.32 7.02 -2.33
N GLY A 205 -23.19 7.07 -0.98
CA GLY A 205 -23.87 6.15 -0.08
C GLY A 205 -23.39 4.69 -0.19
N MET A 206 -22.13 4.48 -0.63
CA MET A 206 -21.51 3.17 -0.76
C MET A 206 -20.81 2.75 0.54
N ASN A 207 -20.62 1.45 0.72
CA ASN A 207 -19.83 0.95 1.84
C ASN A 207 -18.36 1.36 1.71
N THR A 208 -17.87 2.23 2.61
CA THR A 208 -16.49 2.73 2.63
C THR A 208 -15.44 1.64 2.87
N GLN A 209 -15.83 0.47 3.39
CA GLN A 209 -14.92 -0.65 3.62
C GLN A 209 -14.60 -1.43 2.34
N VAL A 210 -15.41 -1.29 1.28
CA VAL A 210 -15.21 -1.98 0.01
C VAL A 210 -14.71 -1.05 -1.11
N VAL A 211 -14.65 0.27 -0.90
CA VAL A 211 -14.18 1.23 -1.90
C VAL A 211 -12.80 1.75 -1.50
N TYR A 212 -11.77 0.97 -1.78
CA TYR A 212 -10.37 1.33 -1.53
C TYR A 212 -9.46 0.73 -2.63
N PRO A 213 -8.21 1.19 -2.80
CA PRO A 213 -7.41 0.84 -3.98
C PRO A 213 -7.16 -0.66 -4.23
N HIS A 214 -7.18 -1.49 -3.19
CA HIS A 214 -6.93 -2.94 -3.32
C HIS A 214 -8.21 -3.79 -3.38
N SER A 215 -9.37 -3.15 -3.47
CA SER A 215 -10.65 -3.86 -3.60
C SER A 215 -11.10 -4.05 -5.06
N PHE A 216 -10.46 -3.34 -5.99
CA PHE A 216 -10.71 -3.36 -7.42
C PHE A 216 -10.01 -4.51 -8.14
#